data_4c9f5e12f32662ce92881ccc1b065126
#
_entry.id   4c9f5e12f32662ce92881ccc1b065126
#
_cell.length_a   1.000
_cell.length_b   1.000
_cell.length_c   1.000
_cell.angle_alpha   90.00
_cell.angle_beta   90.00
_cell.angle_gamma   90.00
#
_symmetry.space_group_name_H-M   'P 1'
#
loop_
_entity.id
_entity.type
_entity.pdbx_description
1 polymer ?
#
loop_
_entity_poly.entity_id
_entity_poly.type
_entity_poly.pdbx_seq_one_letter_code
_entity_poly.pdbx_strand_id
1 'polypeptide(L)'
;LQEVGTDIVMIGHSERRHVLGETDEEENKKVLCALNHNFTTLLCVGETGEQKDYGISEEVIRIQLKKGLYGVTEKQTEKLWIAYEPVWAIGVNGKPATKEYAEQIHIVIRETLVELFGEEAGNEIPVLYGGSVNPENAVGLSKMEHIDGLFIGRSAWQADNFNKIIRDVLK
;
A
#
# COMPACT_ATOMS: atom_id res chain seq x y z
N LEU A 1 -3.87 -11.19 -18.53
CA LEU A 1 -4.72 -10.37 -17.63
C LEU A 1 -5.73 -9.55 -18.43
N GLN A 2 -5.35 -8.87 -19.50
CA GLN A 2 -6.29 -8.09 -20.33
C GLN A 2 -7.44 -8.94 -20.88
N GLU A 3 -7.16 -10.14 -21.35
CA GLU A 3 -8.17 -11.07 -21.91
C GLU A 3 -9.25 -11.49 -20.89
N VAL A 4 -8.92 -11.46 -19.60
CA VAL A 4 -9.86 -11.81 -18.52
C VAL A 4 -10.50 -10.58 -17.86
N GLY A 5 -10.25 -9.37 -18.41
CA GLY A 5 -10.90 -8.14 -17.95
C GLY A 5 -10.36 -7.62 -16.60
N THR A 6 -9.06 -7.81 -16.32
CA THR A 6 -8.43 -7.25 -15.11
C THR A 6 -8.26 -5.74 -15.25
N ASP A 7 -8.68 -4.97 -14.26
CA ASP A 7 -8.50 -3.52 -14.20
C ASP A 7 -7.31 -3.11 -13.31
N ILE A 8 -7.12 -3.82 -12.19
CA ILE A 8 -6.09 -3.52 -11.19
C ILE A 8 -5.14 -4.70 -11.03
N VAL A 9 -3.84 -4.42 -11.03
CA VAL A 9 -2.79 -5.42 -10.78
C VAL A 9 -2.10 -5.07 -9.46
N MET A 10 -2.17 -5.98 -8.50
CA MET A 10 -1.47 -5.86 -7.21
C MET A 10 -0.10 -6.52 -7.29
N ILE A 11 0.94 -5.79 -6.89
CA ILE A 11 2.35 -6.20 -6.96
C ILE A 11 2.99 -5.97 -5.60
N GLY A 12 3.90 -6.86 -5.19
CA GLY A 12 4.70 -6.69 -3.98
C GLY A 12 3.97 -6.96 -2.66
N HIS A 13 2.80 -7.62 -2.69
CA HIS A 13 2.13 -8.05 -1.46
C HIS A 13 3.08 -8.81 -0.53
N SER A 14 2.91 -8.63 0.77
CA SER A 14 3.80 -9.19 1.79
C SER A 14 4.06 -10.70 1.64
N GLU A 15 3.07 -11.48 1.22
CA GLU A 15 3.27 -12.91 0.94
C GLU A 15 4.20 -13.16 -0.25
N ARG A 16 4.14 -12.31 -1.30
CA ARG A 16 5.03 -12.42 -2.45
C ARG A 16 6.47 -12.14 -2.03
N ARG A 17 6.69 -11.10 -1.22
CA ARG A 17 8.01 -10.72 -0.70
C ARG A 17 8.58 -11.76 0.25
N HIS A 18 7.82 -12.17 1.27
CA HIS A 18 8.35 -12.93 2.41
C HIS A 18 8.16 -14.44 2.31
N VAL A 19 7.15 -14.91 1.57
CA VAL A 19 6.92 -16.36 1.37
C VAL A 19 7.53 -16.84 0.06
N LEU A 20 7.40 -16.06 -1.01
CA LEU A 20 7.89 -16.42 -2.34
C LEU A 20 9.25 -15.80 -2.70
N GLY A 21 9.77 -14.90 -1.85
CA GLY A 21 11.10 -14.32 -1.99
C GLY A 21 11.25 -13.31 -3.12
N GLU A 22 10.16 -12.65 -3.54
CA GLU A 22 10.22 -11.60 -4.57
C GLU A 22 11.03 -10.40 -4.08
N THR A 23 11.93 -9.92 -4.92
CA THR A 23 12.79 -8.77 -4.65
C THR A 23 12.17 -7.47 -5.17
N ASP A 24 12.61 -6.32 -4.63
CA ASP A 24 12.16 -5.02 -5.13
C ASP A 24 12.45 -4.83 -6.63
N GLU A 25 13.56 -5.40 -7.14
CA GLU A 25 13.93 -5.35 -8.55
C GLU A 25 12.99 -6.18 -9.44
N GLU A 26 12.51 -7.31 -8.96
CA GLU A 26 11.51 -8.12 -9.66
C GLU A 26 10.14 -7.43 -9.65
N GLU A 27 9.79 -6.81 -8.55
CA GLU A 27 8.55 -6.02 -8.42
C GLU A 27 8.58 -4.80 -9.32
N ASN A 28 9.72 -4.09 -9.39
CA ASN A 28 9.88 -2.97 -10.33
C ASN A 28 9.60 -3.37 -11.78
N LYS A 29 10.15 -4.51 -12.23
CA LYS A 29 9.87 -5.02 -13.58
C LYS A 29 8.39 -5.28 -13.82
N LYS A 30 7.67 -5.78 -12.80
CA LYS A 30 6.23 -6.02 -12.86
C LYS A 30 5.44 -4.70 -12.87
N VAL A 31 5.83 -3.72 -12.05
CA VAL A 31 5.23 -2.37 -12.03
C VAL A 31 5.34 -1.73 -13.41
N LEU A 32 6.54 -1.68 -13.98
CA LEU A 32 6.76 -1.12 -15.32
C LEU A 32 5.96 -1.86 -16.39
N CYS A 33 5.91 -3.19 -16.33
CA CYS A 33 5.12 -4.00 -17.25
C CYS A 33 3.63 -3.67 -17.13
N ALA A 34 3.08 -3.61 -15.91
CA ALA A 34 1.66 -3.34 -15.69
C ALA A 34 1.28 -1.93 -16.16
N LEU A 35 2.06 -0.91 -15.81
CA LEU A 35 1.84 0.47 -16.24
C LEU A 35 1.95 0.63 -17.77
N ASN A 36 2.92 -0.02 -18.42
CA ASN A 36 3.06 -0.01 -19.88
C ASN A 36 1.89 -0.69 -20.61
N HIS A 37 1.16 -1.57 -19.93
CA HIS A 37 -0.07 -2.19 -20.44
C HIS A 37 -1.34 -1.47 -19.96
N ASN A 38 -1.19 -0.26 -19.40
CA ASN A 38 -2.28 0.61 -18.97
C ASN A 38 -3.17 0.01 -17.85
N PHE A 39 -2.64 -0.89 -17.03
CA PHE A 39 -3.33 -1.32 -15.81
C PHE A 39 -3.20 -0.27 -14.70
N THR A 40 -4.23 -0.14 -13.87
CA THR A 40 -4.05 0.46 -12.56
C THR A 40 -3.16 -0.47 -11.74
N THR A 41 -2.03 0.04 -11.25
CA THR A 41 -0.99 -0.74 -10.61
C THR A 41 -0.91 -0.37 -9.13
N LEU A 42 -1.21 -1.33 -8.25
CA LEU A 42 -1.11 -1.18 -6.80
C LEU A 42 0.19 -1.82 -6.33
N LEU A 43 1.17 -1.00 -5.91
CA LEU A 43 2.42 -1.48 -5.31
C LEU A 43 2.26 -1.54 -3.79
N CYS A 44 2.48 -2.72 -3.22
CA CYS A 44 2.51 -2.93 -1.77
C CYS A 44 3.92 -2.74 -1.23
N VAL A 45 4.04 -1.97 -0.14
CA VAL A 45 5.27 -1.73 0.62
C VAL A 45 5.01 -1.90 2.10
N GLY A 46 6.03 -2.30 2.86
CA GLY A 46 5.88 -2.47 4.31
C GLY A 46 7.11 -3.11 4.94
N GLU A 47 7.39 -2.70 6.15
CA GLU A 47 8.49 -3.22 6.96
C GLU A 47 8.08 -4.46 7.77
N THR A 48 9.06 -5.29 8.10
CA THR A 48 8.91 -6.42 9.03
C THR A 48 8.92 -5.94 10.49
N GLY A 49 8.49 -6.81 11.42
CA GLY A 49 8.59 -6.53 12.86
C GLY A 49 10.03 -6.28 13.31
N GLU A 50 10.99 -7.05 12.80
CA GLU A 50 12.40 -6.89 13.12
C GLU A 50 12.94 -5.52 12.65
N GLN A 51 12.59 -5.10 11.44
CA GLN A 51 12.97 -3.78 10.92
C GLN A 51 12.37 -2.64 11.74
N LYS A 52 11.12 -2.80 12.17
CA LYS A 52 10.47 -1.88 13.09
C LYS A 52 11.19 -1.81 14.44
N ASP A 53 11.55 -2.96 15.00
CA ASP A 53 12.26 -3.04 16.30
C ASP A 53 13.66 -2.42 16.22
N TYR A 54 14.31 -2.46 15.05
CA TYR A 54 15.55 -1.72 14.78
C TYR A 54 15.38 -0.22 14.57
N GLY A 55 14.13 0.27 14.45
CA GLY A 55 13.85 1.67 14.21
C GLY A 55 14.15 2.15 12.79
N ILE A 56 14.14 1.25 11.80
CA ILE A 56 14.48 1.55 10.39
C ILE A 56 13.26 1.46 9.46
N SER A 57 12.05 1.58 9.99
CA SER A 57 10.81 1.48 9.18
C SER A 57 10.80 2.47 8.03
N GLU A 58 11.15 3.72 8.29
CA GLU A 58 11.13 4.79 7.28
C GLU A 58 12.12 4.52 6.15
N GLU A 59 13.34 4.09 6.48
CA GLU A 59 14.37 3.74 5.50
C GLU A 59 13.94 2.58 4.61
N VAL A 60 13.32 1.56 5.19
CA VAL A 60 12.80 0.41 4.44
C VAL A 60 11.73 0.85 3.45
N ILE A 61 10.77 1.65 3.88
CA ILE A 61 9.72 2.18 3.01
C ILE A 61 10.30 3.02 1.87
N ARG A 62 11.23 3.94 2.17
CA ARG A 62 11.90 4.76 1.15
C ARG A 62 12.68 3.90 0.14
N ILE A 63 13.37 2.85 0.60
CA ILE A 63 14.09 1.93 -0.28
C ILE A 63 13.13 1.16 -1.18
N GLN A 64 12.07 0.57 -0.63
CA GLN A 64 11.09 -0.19 -1.41
C GLN A 64 10.41 0.68 -2.47
N LEU A 65 10.03 1.91 -2.13
CA LEU A 65 9.43 2.86 -3.09
C LEU A 65 10.44 3.26 -4.19
N LYS A 66 11.65 3.68 -3.81
CA LYS A 66 12.66 4.13 -4.78
C LYS A 66 13.08 3.02 -5.74
N LYS A 67 13.19 1.79 -5.27
CA LYS A 67 13.49 0.63 -6.12
C LYS A 67 12.27 0.19 -6.93
N GLY A 68 11.12 0.00 -6.29
CA GLY A 68 9.90 -0.49 -6.93
C GLY A 68 9.36 0.45 -8.01
N LEU A 69 9.59 1.76 -7.86
CA LEU A 69 9.13 2.79 -8.80
C LEU A 69 10.23 3.31 -9.73
N TYR A 70 11.43 2.73 -9.69
CA TYR A 70 12.52 3.16 -10.56
C TYR A 70 12.12 3.07 -12.05
N GLY A 71 12.28 4.18 -12.78
CA GLY A 71 11.92 4.27 -14.20
C GLY A 71 10.44 4.50 -14.51
N VAL A 72 9.57 4.61 -13.50
CA VAL A 72 8.19 5.07 -13.67
C VAL A 72 8.21 6.56 -14.02
N THR A 73 7.46 6.96 -15.04
CA THR A 73 7.33 8.36 -15.48
C THR A 73 6.19 9.06 -14.76
N GLU A 74 6.26 10.38 -14.65
CA GLU A 74 5.19 11.21 -14.07
C GLU A 74 3.82 10.90 -14.67
N LYS A 75 3.73 10.80 -16.01
CA LYS A 75 2.46 10.45 -16.70
C LYS A 75 1.87 9.10 -16.26
N GLN A 76 2.71 8.14 -15.87
CA GLN A 76 2.24 6.83 -15.44
C GLN A 76 1.68 6.84 -14.01
N THR A 77 1.94 7.90 -13.22
CA THR A 77 1.43 8.04 -11.85
C THR A 77 -0.10 8.11 -11.79
N GLU A 78 -0.77 8.55 -12.86
CA GLU A 78 -2.24 8.53 -12.97
C GLU A 78 -2.84 7.11 -12.79
N LYS A 79 -2.03 6.07 -13.01
CA LYS A 79 -2.40 4.66 -12.88
C LYS A 79 -1.67 3.95 -11.73
N LEU A 80 -0.97 4.70 -10.89
CA LEU A 80 -0.20 4.15 -9.76
C LEU A 80 -0.95 4.37 -8.45
N TRP A 81 -1.05 3.33 -7.65
CA TRP A 81 -1.53 3.34 -6.26
C TRP A 81 -0.48 2.67 -5.37
N ILE A 82 -0.40 3.09 -4.13
CA ILE A 82 0.47 2.45 -3.12
C ILE A 82 -0.40 1.86 -2.01
N ALA A 83 -0.04 0.67 -1.53
CA ALA A 83 -0.61 0.10 -0.32
C ALA A 83 0.49 -0.07 0.75
N TYR A 84 0.30 0.54 1.90
CA TYR A 84 1.18 0.32 3.05
C TYR A 84 0.71 -0.89 3.85
N GLU A 85 1.51 -1.92 3.90
CA GLU A 85 1.23 -3.20 4.57
C GLU A 85 2.29 -3.47 5.66
N PRO A 86 2.17 -2.91 6.89
CA PRO A 86 3.09 -3.28 7.96
C PRO A 86 3.02 -4.80 8.20
N VAL A 87 4.07 -5.53 7.82
CA VAL A 87 4.08 -7.01 7.77
C VAL A 87 3.74 -7.62 9.14
N TRP A 88 4.20 -6.98 10.21
CA TRP A 88 3.93 -7.37 11.60
C TRP A 88 2.46 -7.18 12.04
N ALA A 89 1.70 -6.38 11.31
CA ALA A 89 0.28 -6.15 11.59
C ALA A 89 -0.65 -7.04 10.75
N ILE A 90 -0.11 -7.87 9.84
CA ILE A 90 -0.88 -8.72 8.93
C ILE A 90 -0.91 -10.16 9.47
N GLY A 91 -1.88 -10.95 9.00
CA GLY A 91 -1.98 -12.36 9.35
C GLY A 91 -2.77 -12.63 10.62
N VAL A 92 -2.85 -13.92 11.01
CA VAL A 92 -3.67 -14.39 12.14
C VAL A 92 -3.15 -13.87 13.49
N ASN A 93 -1.84 -13.68 13.58
CA ASN A 93 -1.15 -13.22 14.80
C ASN A 93 -0.74 -11.74 14.71
N GLY A 94 -1.13 -11.02 13.65
CA GLY A 94 -0.79 -9.62 13.45
C GLY A 94 -1.46 -8.74 14.52
N LYS A 95 -0.70 -7.81 15.07
CA LYS A 95 -1.23 -6.78 15.97
C LYS A 95 -1.58 -5.55 15.12
N PRO A 96 -2.84 -5.05 15.15
CA PRO A 96 -3.16 -3.83 14.42
C PRO A 96 -2.21 -2.70 14.79
N ALA A 97 -1.69 -1.99 13.78
CA ALA A 97 -0.98 -0.76 14.03
C ALA A 97 -1.93 0.30 14.59
N THR A 98 -1.42 1.22 15.41
CA THR A 98 -2.20 2.39 15.80
C THR A 98 -2.37 3.31 14.57
N LYS A 99 -3.45 4.06 14.53
CA LYS A 99 -3.70 5.00 13.44
C LYS A 99 -2.61 6.08 13.35
N GLU A 100 -2.06 6.49 14.49
CA GLU A 100 -0.95 7.46 14.58
C GLU A 100 0.33 6.91 13.94
N TYR A 101 0.65 5.64 14.19
CA TYR A 101 1.80 4.99 13.54
C TYR A 101 1.57 4.82 12.03
N ALA A 102 0.37 4.39 11.64
CA ALA A 102 0.00 4.28 10.24
C ALA A 102 0.14 5.64 9.52
N GLU A 103 -0.37 6.71 10.12
CA GLU A 103 -0.25 8.08 9.62
C GLU A 103 1.21 8.51 9.46
N GLN A 104 2.05 8.26 10.46
CA GLN A 104 3.48 8.59 10.38
C GLN A 104 4.14 7.95 9.14
N ILE A 105 3.89 6.68 8.89
CA ILE A 105 4.47 5.99 7.73
C ILE A 105 3.83 6.48 6.42
N HIS A 106 2.53 6.81 6.40
CA HIS A 106 1.88 7.40 5.23
C HIS A 106 2.49 8.75 4.86
N ILE A 107 2.86 9.58 5.85
CA ILE A 107 3.62 10.83 5.62
C ILE A 107 4.95 10.52 4.92
N VAL A 108 5.71 9.54 5.40
CA VAL A 108 6.99 9.13 4.78
C VAL A 108 6.79 8.64 3.34
N ILE A 109 5.72 7.89 3.08
CA ILE A 109 5.37 7.47 1.72
C ILE A 109 5.08 8.69 0.85
N ARG A 110 4.23 9.61 1.32
CA ARG A 110 3.88 10.83 0.60
C ARG A 110 5.10 11.69 0.26
N GLU A 111 5.95 11.95 1.25
CA GLU A 111 7.22 12.67 1.04
C GLU A 111 8.10 12.00 -0.01
N THR A 112 8.19 10.68 0.02
CA THR A 112 8.98 9.91 -0.95
C THR A 112 8.39 10.00 -2.36
N LEU A 113 7.07 9.94 -2.51
CA LEU A 113 6.38 10.09 -3.80
C LEU A 113 6.57 11.51 -4.36
N VAL A 114 6.50 12.53 -3.51
CA VAL A 114 6.78 13.92 -3.89
C VAL A 114 8.25 14.09 -4.32
N GLU A 115 9.19 13.47 -3.60
CA GLU A 115 10.61 13.45 -4.01
C GLU A 115 10.81 12.82 -5.40
N LEU A 116 10.08 11.74 -5.71
CA LEU A 116 10.23 11.00 -6.97
C LEU A 116 9.54 11.65 -8.17
N PHE A 117 8.38 12.27 -7.97
CA PHE A 117 7.48 12.69 -9.06
C PHE A 117 7.10 14.18 -9.02
N GLY A 118 7.57 14.93 -8.03
CA GLY A 118 7.20 16.33 -7.82
C GLY A 118 5.90 16.48 -7.00
N GLU A 119 5.64 17.72 -6.57
CA GLU A 119 4.52 18.01 -5.64
C GLU A 119 3.16 17.65 -6.24
N GLU A 120 2.89 18.00 -7.49
CA GLU A 120 1.60 17.77 -8.11
C GLU A 120 1.33 16.26 -8.25
N ALA A 121 2.15 15.55 -9.00
CA ALA A 121 1.95 14.13 -9.24
C ALA A 121 2.11 13.27 -7.96
N GLY A 122 3.09 13.59 -7.10
CA GLY A 122 3.34 12.84 -5.88
C GLY A 122 2.20 12.94 -4.87
N ASN A 123 1.49 14.08 -4.81
CA ASN A 123 0.32 14.25 -3.93
C ASN A 123 -0.95 13.59 -4.46
N GLU A 124 -1.08 13.40 -5.77
CA GLU A 124 -2.27 12.79 -6.39
C GLU A 124 -2.25 11.25 -6.36
N ILE A 125 -1.11 10.60 -6.10
CA ILE A 125 -1.02 9.13 -6.03
C ILE A 125 -1.78 8.64 -4.79
N PRO A 126 -2.83 7.79 -4.93
CA PRO A 126 -3.53 7.24 -3.78
C PRO A 126 -2.64 6.34 -2.92
N VAL A 127 -2.64 6.57 -1.60
CA VAL A 127 -1.91 5.77 -0.61
C VAL A 127 -2.90 5.11 0.34
N LEU A 128 -3.02 3.79 0.26
CA LEU A 128 -3.98 2.99 1.00
C LEU A 128 -3.32 2.32 2.21
N TYR A 129 -4.02 2.25 3.33
CA TYR A 129 -3.57 1.45 4.47
C TYR A 129 -4.02 0.00 4.32
N GLY A 130 -3.08 -0.94 4.31
CA GLY A 130 -3.26 -2.38 4.09
C GLY A 130 -2.87 -3.26 5.28
N GLY A 131 -2.72 -2.73 6.47
CA GLY A 131 -2.55 -3.54 7.68
C GLY A 131 -3.83 -4.24 8.12
N SER A 132 -3.93 -4.60 9.40
CA SER A 132 -5.13 -5.23 9.94
C SER A 132 -6.27 -4.21 10.06
N VAL A 133 -7.12 -4.13 9.05
CA VAL A 133 -8.35 -3.33 9.04
C VAL A 133 -9.53 -4.17 9.49
N ASN A 134 -10.35 -3.61 10.38
CA ASN A 134 -11.56 -4.24 10.92
C ASN A 134 -12.63 -3.17 11.18
N PRO A 135 -13.91 -3.55 11.51
CA PRO A 135 -14.99 -2.58 11.75
C PRO A 135 -14.72 -1.59 12.89
N GLU A 136 -13.85 -1.94 13.84
CA GLU A 136 -13.55 -1.11 15.01
C GLU A 136 -12.54 0.00 14.70
N ASN A 137 -11.58 -0.25 13.79
CA ASN A 137 -10.51 0.70 13.48
C ASN A 137 -10.64 1.43 12.13
N ALA A 138 -11.48 0.92 11.23
CA ALA A 138 -11.59 1.43 9.86
C ALA A 138 -11.93 2.95 9.79
N VAL A 139 -12.91 3.40 10.58
CA VAL A 139 -13.30 4.81 10.63
C VAL A 139 -12.18 5.71 11.17
N GLY A 140 -11.44 5.22 12.18
CA GLY A 140 -10.31 5.97 12.75
C GLY A 140 -9.16 6.12 11.76
N LEU A 141 -8.88 5.08 10.98
CA LEU A 141 -7.86 5.09 9.93
C LEU A 141 -8.27 5.98 8.75
N SER A 142 -9.51 5.86 8.27
CA SER A 142 -9.99 6.64 7.11
C SER A 142 -10.11 8.14 7.35
N LYS A 143 -10.00 8.59 8.60
CA LYS A 143 -10.01 10.02 8.98
C LYS A 143 -8.61 10.62 9.13
N MET A 144 -7.57 9.83 8.95
CA MET A 144 -6.20 10.32 8.98
C MET A 144 -5.91 11.07 7.67
N GLU A 145 -5.14 12.15 7.77
CA GLU A 145 -4.95 13.10 6.67
C GLU A 145 -4.24 12.49 5.46
N HIS A 146 -3.29 11.57 5.70
CA HIS A 146 -2.46 11.00 4.64
C HIS A 146 -2.88 9.56 4.24
N ILE A 147 -4.00 9.07 4.79
CA ILE A 147 -4.57 7.76 4.43
C ILE A 147 -5.74 7.97 3.45
N ASP A 148 -5.49 7.81 2.16
CA ASP A 148 -6.49 8.06 1.10
C ASP A 148 -7.56 6.97 1.03
N GLY A 149 -7.31 5.79 1.61
CA GLY A 149 -8.25 4.69 1.60
C GLY A 149 -7.75 3.46 2.36
N LEU A 150 -8.55 2.40 2.30
CA LEU A 150 -8.28 1.16 3.02
C LEU A 150 -8.14 -0.01 2.04
N PHE A 151 -7.07 -0.78 2.18
CA PHE A 151 -6.84 -2.01 1.46
C PHE A 151 -7.16 -3.19 2.38
N ILE A 152 -8.34 -3.82 2.19
CA ILE A 152 -8.94 -4.72 3.17
C ILE A 152 -8.90 -6.16 2.68
N GLY A 153 -8.23 -7.04 3.43
CA GLY A 153 -8.19 -8.47 3.19
C GLY A 153 -9.31 -9.23 3.94
N ARG A 154 -8.95 -9.95 4.98
CA ARG A 154 -9.81 -10.91 5.68
C ARG A 154 -11.14 -10.35 6.20
N SER A 155 -11.17 -9.12 6.68
CA SER A 155 -12.41 -8.51 7.17
C SER A 155 -13.47 -8.34 6.08
N ALA A 156 -13.04 -8.32 4.79
CA ALA A 156 -13.94 -8.26 3.63
C ALA A 156 -14.45 -9.63 3.15
N TRP A 157 -13.95 -10.76 3.69
CA TRP A 157 -14.43 -12.09 3.31
C TRP A 157 -15.88 -12.34 3.76
N GLN A 158 -16.31 -11.67 4.80
CA GLN A 158 -17.69 -11.70 5.25
C GLN A 158 -18.42 -10.43 4.77
N ALA A 159 -19.43 -10.61 3.93
CA ALA A 159 -20.15 -9.51 3.31
C ALA A 159 -20.73 -8.51 4.35
N ASP A 160 -21.26 -9.00 5.48
CA ASP A 160 -21.80 -8.15 6.53
C ASP A 160 -20.74 -7.25 7.17
N ASN A 161 -19.53 -7.77 7.42
CA ASN A 161 -18.41 -7.00 7.94
C ASN A 161 -17.95 -5.95 6.92
N PHE A 162 -17.80 -6.34 5.66
CA PHE A 162 -17.40 -5.42 4.60
C PHE A 162 -18.43 -4.30 4.41
N ASN A 163 -19.71 -4.64 4.33
CA ASN A 163 -20.79 -3.66 4.23
C ASN A 163 -20.86 -2.73 5.46
N LYS A 164 -20.56 -3.26 6.65
CA LYS A 164 -20.48 -2.43 7.86
C LYS A 164 -19.36 -1.42 7.76
N ILE A 165 -18.14 -1.85 7.37
CA ILE A 165 -16.98 -0.97 7.18
C ILE A 165 -17.33 0.14 6.18
N ILE A 166 -17.86 -0.20 5.00
CA ILE A 166 -18.23 0.78 3.97
C ILE A 166 -19.20 1.82 4.53
N ARG A 167 -20.29 1.38 5.18
CA ARG A 167 -21.30 2.30 5.72
C ARG A 167 -20.75 3.22 6.81
N ASP A 168 -19.84 2.72 7.64
CA ASP A 168 -19.31 3.47 8.76
C ASP A 168 -18.22 4.47 8.31
N VAL A 169 -17.45 4.13 7.29
CA VAL A 169 -16.43 5.02 6.70
C VAL A 169 -17.07 6.15 5.86
N LEU A 170 -18.20 5.88 5.19
CA LEU A 170 -18.87 6.86 4.33
C LEU A 170 -19.85 7.80 5.06
N LYS A 171 -19.97 7.70 6.39
CA LYS A 171 -20.74 8.64 7.24
C LYS A 171 -19.92 9.89 7.58
#